data_c3edff95b14dba5548c13ad49a63412e
#
_entry.id   c3edff95b14dba5548c13ad49a63412e
#
_cell.length_a   1.000
_cell.length_b   1.000
_cell.length_c   1.000
_cell.angle_alpha   90.00
_cell.angle_beta   90.00
_cell.angle_gamma   90.00
#
_symmetry.space_group_name_H-M   'P 1'
#
loop_
_entity.id
_entity.type
_entity.pdbx_description
1 polymer ?
#
loop_
_entity_poly.entity_id
_entity_poly.type
_entity_poly.pdbx_seq_one_letter_code
_entity_poly.pdbx_strand_id
1 'polypeptide(L)' 'MGIGAILIIVGIVLLVLGYTSLGIVLIILGLLFGGFRRGRWY' A
#
# COMPACT_ATOMS: atom_id res chain seq x y z
N MET A 1 -12.07 -3.30 6.45
CA MET A 1 -10.72 -3.48 6.06
C MET A 1 -10.61 -3.59 4.58
N GLY A 2 -9.75 -2.90 3.98
CA GLY A 2 -9.59 -2.92 2.56
C GLY A 2 -8.28 -3.58 2.15
N ILE A 3 -8.28 -4.12 0.95
CA ILE A 3 -7.08 -4.70 0.39
C ILE A 3 -6.00 -3.64 0.27
N GLY A 4 -6.41 -2.40 -0.02
CA GLY A 4 -5.46 -1.31 -0.13
C GLY A 4 -4.66 -1.09 1.15
N ALA A 5 -5.34 -1.18 2.30
CA ALA A 5 -4.66 -0.99 3.57
C ALA A 5 -3.60 -2.07 3.78
N ILE A 6 -3.94 -3.29 3.43
CA ILE A 6 -3.00 -4.40 3.58
C ILE A 6 -1.79 -4.18 2.68
N LEU A 7 -2.02 -3.75 1.46
CA LEU A 7 -0.92 -3.49 0.52
C LEU A 7 -0.01 -2.38 1.03
N ILE A 8 -0.60 -1.33 1.60
CA ILE A 8 0.20 -0.23 2.13
C ILE A 8 1.06 -0.71 3.29
N ILE A 9 0.48 -1.50 4.19
CA ILE A 9 1.21 -2.00 5.33
C ILE A 9 2.36 -2.89 4.87
N VAL A 10 2.10 -3.79 3.93
CA VAL A 10 3.13 -4.67 3.42
C VAL A 10 4.23 -3.86 2.73
N GLY A 11 3.84 -2.82 2.00
CA GLY A 11 4.80 -1.96 1.35
C GLY A 11 5.72 -1.28 2.35
N ILE A 12 5.16 -0.79 3.44
CA ILE A 12 5.96 -0.14 4.47
C ILE A 12 6.93 -1.14 5.09
N VAL A 13 6.46 -2.34 5.37
CA VAL A 13 7.30 -3.38 5.94
C VAL A 13 8.47 -3.69 5.00
N LEU A 14 8.18 -3.80 3.72
CA LEU A 14 9.23 -4.07 2.74
C LEU A 14 10.26 -2.95 2.69
N LEU A 15 9.79 -1.72 2.79
CA LEU A 15 10.71 -0.58 2.81
C LEU A 15 11.68 -0.69 3.97
N VAL A 16 11.17 -1.03 5.12
CA VAL A 16 11.98 -1.16 6.32
C VAL A 16 13.00 -2.29 6.16
N LEU A 17 12.60 -3.36 5.50
CA LEU A 17 13.48 -4.51 5.31
C LEU A 17 14.54 -4.26 4.25
N GLY A 18 14.41 -3.18 3.49
CA GLY A 18 15.38 -2.89 2.47
C GLY A 18 14.87 -3.03 1.05
N TYR A 19 13.62 -3.38 0.89
CA TYR A 19 13.04 -3.53 -0.43
C TYR A 19 12.37 -2.22 -0.82
N THR A 20 13.19 -1.24 -1.12
CA THR A 20 12.67 0.10 -1.41
C THR A 20 11.76 0.10 -2.63
N SER A 21 12.22 -0.49 -3.71
CA SER A 21 11.42 -0.48 -4.94
C SER A 21 10.10 -1.22 -4.75
N LEU A 22 10.16 -2.41 -4.19
CA LEU A 22 8.94 -3.19 -4.00
C LEU A 22 8.01 -2.51 -3.02
N GLY A 23 8.55 -1.93 -1.96
CA GLY A 23 7.73 -1.24 -0.99
C GLY A 23 6.98 -0.08 -1.60
N ILE A 24 7.67 0.73 -2.39
CA ILE A 24 7.05 1.87 -3.02
C ILE A 24 5.94 1.43 -3.99
N VAL A 25 6.22 0.42 -4.79
CA VAL A 25 5.23 -0.08 -5.74
C VAL A 25 3.99 -0.57 -5.01
N LEU A 26 4.17 -1.30 -3.92
CA LEU A 26 3.04 -1.81 -3.16
C LEU A 26 2.24 -0.70 -2.51
N ILE A 27 2.91 0.33 -2.02
CA ILE A 27 2.22 1.46 -1.43
C ILE A 27 1.37 2.17 -2.48
N ILE A 28 1.94 2.38 -3.64
CA ILE A 28 1.20 3.03 -4.73
C ILE A 28 0.00 2.19 -5.14
N LEU A 29 0.19 0.89 -5.28
CA LEU A 29 -0.92 0.01 -5.62
C LEU A 29 -1.99 0.03 -4.55
N GLY A 30 -1.58 0.06 -3.30
CA GLY A 30 -2.53 0.12 -2.21
C GLY A 30 -3.36 1.38 -2.26
N LEU A 31 -2.73 2.50 -2.55
CA LEU A 31 -3.45 3.77 -2.67
C LEU A 31 -4.42 3.75 -3.83
N LEU A 32 -4.00 3.18 -4.95
CA LEU A 32 -4.87 3.12 -6.12
C LEU A 32 -6.08 2.25 -5.86
N PHE A 33 -5.86 1.13 -5.18
CA PHE A 33 -6.96 0.20 -4.94
C PHE A 33 -7.85 0.62 -3.80
N GLY A 34 -7.32 1.27 -2.82
CA GLY A 34 -8.10 1.64 -1.65
C GLY A 34 -8.36 3.11 -1.51
N GLY A 35 -7.34 3.92 -1.63
CA GLY A 35 -7.45 5.33 -1.34
C GLY A 35 -8.25 6.11 -2.35
N PHE A 36 -8.14 5.75 -3.62
CA PHE A 36 -8.81 6.49 -4.67
C PHE A 36 -10.25 6.12 -4.85
N ARG A 37 -10.65 4.98 -4.37
CA ARG A 37 -11.98 4.53 -4.58
C ARG A 37 -12.90 5.23 -3.65
N ARG A 38 -13.53 6.20 -4.02
CA ARG A 38 -14.47 6.91 -3.23
C ARG A 38 -13.92 7.55 -2.02
N GLY A 39 -12.68 7.85 -1.95
CA GLY A 39 -12.12 8.50 -0.82
C GLY A 39 -12.16 7.69 0.46
N ARG A 40 -12.45 6.41 0.34
CA ARG A 40 -12.45 5.56 1.49
C ARG A 40 -11.39 4.55 1.35
N TRP A 41 -10.64 4.29 2.36
CA TRP A 41 -9.57 3.32 2.25
C TRP A 41 -9.57 2.38 3.44
N TYR A 42 -10.68 2.26 4.06
CA TYR A 42 -10.82 1.28 5.12
C TYR A 42 -12.09 0.48 4.97
#